data_0a46cc6d888ce2553c0a97125d41dea1
#
_entry.id   0a46cc6d888ce2553c0a97125d41dea1
#
_cell.length_a   1.000
_cell.length_b   1.000
_cell.length_c   1.000
_cell.angle_alpha   90.00
_cell.angle_beta   90.00
_cell.angle_gamma   90.00
#
_symmetry.space_group_name_H-M   'P 1'
#
loop_
_entity.id
_entity.type
_entity.pdbx_description
1 polymer ?
#
loop_
_entity_poly.entity_id
_entity_poly.type
_entity_poly.pdbx_seq_one_letter_code
_entity_poly.pdbx_strand_id
1 'polypeptide(L)'
;MEQAQAFATCAGRLQALATRQGAVHDPQSSETRQKQYGFEDLLDALLPHVSDAGIDARAAKRWRAYGWTEIAGLLSRAQYHEDDRHARSARADMARRIDTCTRMIL
;
A
#
# COMPACT_ATOMS: atom_id res chain seq x y z
N MET A 1 -13.36 1.94 -10.23
CA MET A 1 -12.92 1.86 -8.84
C MET A 1 -12.97 3.23 -8.21
N GLU A 2 -13.54 3.32 -7.05
CA GLU A 2 -13.60 4.55 -6.28
C GLU A 2 -12.21 5.11 -6.00
N GLN A 3 -12.01 6.41 -6.17
CA GLN A 3 -10.73 7.06 -5.86
C GLN A 3 -10.37 6.91 -4.38
N ALA A 4 -11.35 7.06 -3.48
CA ALA A 4 -11.10 6.90 -2.05
C ALA A 4 -10.58 5.50 -1.73
N GLN A 5 -11.17 4.46 -2.33
CA GLN A 5 -10.71 3.09 -2.16
C GLN A 5 -9.28 2.91 -2.69
N ALA A 6 -9.00 3.46 -3.87
CA ALA A 6 -7.67 3.36 -4.47
C ALA A 6 -6.62 4.04 -3.59
N PHE A 7 -6.90 5.25 -3.11
CA PHE A 7 -5.96 5.99 -2.26
C PHE A 7 -5.73 5.28 -0.93
N ALA A 8 -6.79 4.78 -0.29
CA ALA A 8 -6.67 4.08 0.98
C ALA A 8 -5.90 2.76 0.83
N THR A 9 -6.20 1.98 -0.21
CA THR A 9 -5.52 0.71 -0.49
C THR A 9 -4.04 0.95 -0.76
N CYS A 10 -3.72 1.96 -1.56
CA CYS A 10 -2.32 2.30 -1.85
C CYS A 10 -1.58 2.83 -0.63
N ALA A 11 -2.23 3.62 0.22
CA ALA A 11 -1.64 4.04 1.49
C ALA A 11 -1.25 2.84 2.35
N GLY A 12 -2.15 1.84 2.44
CA GLY A 12 -1.89 0.61 3.19
C GLY A 12 -0.75 -0.21 2.60
N ARG A 13 -0.72 -0.36 1.27
CA ARG A 13 0.37 -1.07 0.57
C ARG A 13 1.72 -0.42 0.86
N LEU A 14 1.79 0.90 0.72
CA LEU A 14 3.04 1.65 0.94
C LEU A 14 3.45 1.65 2.41
N GLN A 15 2.49 1.68 3.32
CA GLN A 15 2.76 1.59 4.75
C GLN A 15 3.43 0.25 5.11
N ALA A 16 2.93 -0.85 4.58
CA ALA A 16 3.51 -2.17 4.80
C ALA A 16 4.94 -2.24 4.26
N LEU A 17 5.15 -1.74 3.04
CA LEU A 17 6.46 -1.72 2.43
C LEU A 17 7.44 -0.84 3.22
N ALA A 18 7.02 0.38 3.58
CA ALA A 18 7.87 1.31 4.33
C ALA A 18 8.24 0.76 5.70
N THR A 19 7.31 0.08 6.37
CA THR A 19 7.56 -0.55 7.66
C THR A 19 8.62 -1.63 7.54
N ARG A 20 8.54 -2.47 6.51
CA ARG A 20 9.55 -3.50 6.25
C ARG A 20 10.90 -2.89 5.91
N GLN A 21 10.92 -1.91 5.03
CA GLN A 21 12.14 -1.22 4.64
C GLN A 21 12.83 -0.57 5.85
N GLY A 22 12.05 0.07 6.72
CA GLY A 22 12.58 0.66 7.95
C GLY A 22 13.17 -0.40 8.88
N ALA A 23 12.51 -1.54 9.00
CA ALA A 23 12.97 -2.64 9.86
C ALA A 23 14.32 -3.23 9.41
N VAL A 24 14.61 -3.19 8.11
CA VAL A 24 15.87 -3.70 7.56
C VAL A 24 16.85 -2.58 7.19
N HIS A 25 16.57 -1.36 7.63
CA HIS A 25 17.41 -0.19 7.38
C HIS A 25 17.64 0.11 5.89
N ASP A 26 16.61 -0.16 5.06
CA ASP A 26 16.65 0.15 3.63
C ASP A 26 16.58 1.67 3.45
N PRO A 27 17.54 2.29 2.72
CA PRO A 27 17.53 3.74 2.52
C PRO A 27 16.32 4.24 1.73
N GLN A 28 15.58 3.38 1.04
CA GLN A 28 14.35 3.74 0.33
C GLN A 28 13.15 3.93 1.25
N SER A 29 13.25 3.56 2.53
CA SER A 29 12.12 3.63 3.46
C SER A 29 11.53 5.03 3.57
N SER A 30 12.37 6.05 3.56
CA SER A 30 11.96 7.44 3.66
C SER A 30 11.13 7.87 2.44
N GLU A 31 11.58 7.54 1.24
CA GLU A 31 10.88 7.84 0.00
C GLU A 31 9.53 7.10 -0.06
N THR A 32 9.52 5.83 0.33
CA THR A 32 8.28 5.04 0.39
C THR A 32 7.29 5.67 1.37
N ARG A 33 7.77 6.12 2.52
CA ARG A 33 6.94 6.76 3.53
C ARG A 33 6.35 8.07 3.03
N GLN A 34 7.10 8.86 2.27
CA GLN A 34 6.60 10.09 1.66
C GLN A 34 5.47 9.80 0.67
N LYS A 35 5.61 8.76 -0.14
CA LYS A 35 4.55 8.33 -1.06
C LYS A 35 3.30 7.89 -0.30
N GLN A 36 3.48 7.17 0.79
CA GLN A 36 2.36 6.79 1.67
C GLN A 36 1.62 8.03 2.17
N TYR A 37 2.34 9.01 2.68
CA TYR A 37 1.73 10.24 3.19
C TYR A 37 1.03 11.02 2.08
N GLY A 38 1.55 11.01 0.87
CA GLY A 38 0.89 11.60 -0.30
C GLY A 38 -0.49 11.01 -0.53
N PHE A 39 -0.63 9.68 -0.45
CA PHE A 39 -1.93 9.02 -0.57
C PHE A 39 -2.84 9.31 0.62
N GLU A 40 -2.29 9.39 1.83
CA GLU A 40 -3.06 9.77 3.02
C GLU A 40 -3.64 11.17 2.88
N ASP A 41 -2.85 12.11 2.38
CA ASP A 41 -3.28 13.50 2.16
C ASP A 41 -4.38 13.57 1.09
N LEU A 42 -4.22 12.84 -0.02
CA LEU A 42 -5.24 12.77 -1.07
C LEU A 42 -6.55 12.19 -0.53
N LEU A 43 -6.46 11.15 0.27
CA LEU A 43 -7.62 10.52 0.89
C LEU A 43 -8.33 11.49 1.84
N ASP A 44 -7.56 12.16 2.70
CA ASP A 44 -8.12 13.13 3.65
C ASP A 44 -8.82 14.28 2.94
N ALA A 45 -8.28 14.75 1.81
CA ALA A 45 -8.89 15.78 1.01
C ALA A 45 -10.18 15.33 0.32
N LEU A 46 -10.25 14.04 -0.04
CA LEU A 46 -11.37 13.48 -0.79
C LEU A 46 -12.56 13.08 0.11
N LEU A 47 -12.30 12.57 1.31
CA LEU A 47 -13.33 11.98 2.18
C LEU A 47 -14.54 12.90 2.43
N PRO A 48 -14.39 14.20 2.70
CA PRO A 48 -15.54 15.08 2.89
C PRO A 48 -16.47 15.13 1.68
N HIS A 49 -15.94 14.92 0.47
CA HIS A 49 -16.69 14.99 -0.78
C HIS A 49 -17.41 13.71 -1.16
N VAL A 50 -17.08 12.59 -0.52
CA VAL A 50 -17.66 11.28 -0.82
C VAL A 50 -18.47 10.68 0.33
N SER A 51 -18.59 11.40 1.43
CA SER A 51 -19.33 10.96 2.61
C SER A 51 -20.82 10.70 2.30
N ASP A 52 -21.41 11.46 1.39
CA ASP A 52 -22.81 11.28 0.98
C ASP A 52 -23.04 9.96 0.25
N ALA A 53 -21.99 9.39 -0.34
CA ALA A 53 -22.06 8.08 -0.98
C ALA A 53 -21.80 6.93 0.00
N GLY A 54 -21.75 7.20 1.31
CA GLY A 54 -21.49 6.20 2.34
C GLY A 54 -20.03 5.85 2.51
N ILE A 55 -19.13 6.61 1.90
CA ILE A 55 -17.68 6.39 2.01
C ILE A 55 -17.17 7.24 3.16
N ASP A 56 -16.86 6.59 4.27
CA ASP A 56 -16.45 7.24 5.52
C ASP A 56 -15.07 6.75 5.98
N ALA A 57 -14.64 7.22 7.15
CA ALA A 57 -13.36 6.85 7.74
C ALA A 57 -13.25 5.35 8.03
N ARG A 58 -14.38 4.67 8.31
CA ARG A 58 -14.38 3.22 8.55
C ARG A 58 -14.08 2.45 7.26
N ALA A 59 -14.68 2.86 6.15
CA ALA A 59 -14.40 2.26 4.85
C ALA A 59 -12.94 2.47 4.48
N ALA A 60 -12.42 3.68 4.67
CA ALA A 60 -11.02 3.99 4.42
C ALA A 60 -10.08 3.11 5.25
N LYS A 61 -10.40 2.91 6.52
CA LYS A 61 -9.61 2.05 7.41
C LYS A 61 -9.57 0.60 6.93
N ARG A 62 -10.72 0.06 6.47
CA ARG A 62 -10.79 -1.30 5.93
C ARG A 62 -9.94 -1.45 4.68
N TRP A 63 -10.02 -0.50 3.76
CA TRP A 63 -9.24 -0.54 2.53
C TRP A 63 -7.74 -0.41 2.79
N ARG A 64 -7.36 0.43 3.75
CA ARG A 64 -5.98 0.57 4.18
C ARG A 64 -5.45 -0.74 4.75
N ALA A 65 -6.21 -1.37 5.62
CA ALA A 65 -5.87 -2.68 6.20
C ALA A 65 -5.76 -3.75 5.11
N TYR A 66 -6.62 -3.72 4.12
CA TYR A 66 -6.57 -4.63 2.98
C TYR A 66 -5.26 -4.48 2.20
N GLY A 67 -4.90 -3.25 1.88
CA GLY A 67 -3.64 -2.97 1.18
C GLY A 67 -2.42 -3.41 1.98
N TRP A 68 -2.41 -3.16 3.28
CA TRP A 68 -1.37 -3.63 4.18
C TRP A 68 -1.24 -5.16 4.10
N THR A 69 -2.36 -5.87 4.25
CA THR A 69 -2.38 -7.33 4.26
C THR A 69 -1.84 -7.91 2.94
N GLU A 70 -2.19 -7.30 1.80
CA GLU A 70 -1.67 -7.73 0.51
C GLU A 70 -0.13 -7.73 0.49
N ILE A 71 0.47 -6.61 0.86
CA ILE A 71 1.93 -6.45 0.78
C ILE A 71 2.62 -7.24 1.89
N ALA A 72 2.08 -7.24 3.11
CA ALA A 72 2.64 -8.02 4.22
C ALA A 72 2.70 -9.52 3.87
N GLY A 73 1.64 -10.04 3.24
CA GLY A 73 1.60 -11.43 2.80
C GLY A 73 2.64 -11.73 1.73
N LEU A 74 2.80 -10.84 0.76
CA LEU A 74 3.79 -11.00 -0.30
C LEU A 74 5.22 -10.88 0.23
N LEU A 75 5.47 -9.96 1.16
CA LEU A 75 6.78 -9.83 1.83
C LEU A 75 7.12 -11.10 2.60
N SER A 76 6.17 -11.65 3.31
CA SER A 76 6.36 -12.90 4.05
C SER A 76 6.72 -14.05 3.12
N ARG A 77 5.99 -14.20 2.01
CA ARG A 77 6.28 -15.25 1.02
C ARG A 77 7.63 -15.05 0.35
N ALA A 78 8.00 -13.80 0.06
CA ALA A 78 9.28 -13.49 -0.57
C ALA A 78 10.47 -13.80 0.35
N GLN A 79 10.26 -13.68 1.66
CA GLN A 79 11.35 -13.85 2.64
C GLN A 79 11.46 -15.27 3.17
N TYR A 80 10.34 -15.95 3.41
CA TYR A 80 10.33 -17.20 4.15
C TYR A 80 9.97 -18.43 3.32
N HIS A 81 9.61 -18.26 2.05
CA HIS A 81 9.28 -19.41 1.22
C HIS A 81 10.54 -20.18 0.83
N GLU A 82 10.52 -21.50 1.02
CA GLU A 82 11.67 -22.36 0.73
C GLU A 82 11.96 -22.47 -0.77
N ASP A 83 10.93 -22.33 -1.60
CA ASP A 83 11.08 -22.41 -3.05
C ASP A 83 11.40 -21.02 -3.62
N ASP A 84 12.60 -20.88 -4.19
CA ASP A 84 13.07 -19.62 -4.80
C ASP A 84 12.13 -19.10 -5.87
N ARG A 85 11.45 -20.00 -6.59
CA ARG A 85 10.52 -19.63 -7.64
C ARG A 85 9.31 -18.90 -7.06
N HIS A 86 8.76 -19.40 -5.96
CA HIS A 86 7.64 -18.76 -5.27
C HIS A 86 8.07 -17.44 -4.64
N ALA A 87 9.28 -17.39 -4.08
CA ALA A 87 9.80 -16.14 -3.50
C ALA A 87 9.97 -15.07 -4.57
N ARG A 88 10.52 -15.42 -5.73
CA ARG A 88 10.66 -14.46 -6.85
C ARG A 88 9.32 -14.01 -7.38
N SER A 89 8.35 -14.92 -7.48
CA SER A 89 7.00 -14.59 -7.93
C SER A 89 6.33 -13.60 -6.96
N ALA A 90 6.50 -13.82 -5.65
CA ALA A 90 5.96 -12.91 -4.63
C ALA A 90 6.59 -11.52 -4.74
N ARG A 91 7.90 -11.42 -4.96
CA ARG A 91 8.59 -10.15 -5.16
C ARG A 91 8.09 -9.43 -6.41
N ALA A 92 7.88 -10.15 -7.50
CA ALA A 92 7.37 -9.60 -8.75
C ALA A 92 5.94 -9.09 -8.58
N ASP A 93 5.08 -9.83 -7.88
CA ASP A 93 3.71 -9.41 -7.59
C ASP A 93 3.68 -8.14 -6.74
N MET A 94 4.54 -8.10 -5.71
CA MET A 94 4.66 -6.92 -4.86
C MET A 94 5.07 -5.70 -5.68
N ALA A 95 6.09 -5.84 -6.53
CA ALA A 95 6.58 -4.76 -7.37
C ALA A 95 5.47 -4.22 -8.28
N ARG A 96 4.65 -5.11 -8.87
CA ARG A 96 3.53 -4.71 -9.72
C ARG A 96 2.47 -3.93 -8.95
N ARG A 97 2.14 -4.36 -7.74
CA ARG A 97 1.12 -3.71 -6.91
C ARG A 97 1.58 -2.33 -6.44
N ILE A 98 2.85 -2.21 -6.08
CA ILE A 98 3.44 -0.92 -5.70
C ILE A 98 3.53 0.00 -6.92
N ASP A 99 3.93 -0.52 -8.08
CA ASP A 99 4.01 0.25 -9.31
C ASP A 99 2.64 0.81 -9.73
N THR A 100 1.59 0.03 -9.58
CA THR A 100 0.22 0.47 -9.85
C THR A 100 -0.11 1.72 -9.03
N CYS A 101 0.27 1.73 -7.74
CA CYS A 101 0.07 2.88 -6.88
C CYS A 101 0.93 4.08 -7.31
N THR A 102 2.21 3.84 -7.60
CA THR A 102 3.14 4.91 -7.98
C THR A 102 2.66 5.65 -9.23
N ARG A 103 2.09 4.93 -10.19
CA ARG A 103 1.57 5.52 -11.43
C ARG A 103 0.37 6.43 -11.21
N MET A 104 -0.37 6.27 -10.14
CA MET A 104 -1.55 7.08 -9.86
C MET A 104 -1.21 8.52 -9.50
N ILE A 105 0.00 8.78 -8.99
CA ILE A 105 0.40 10.09 -8.48
C ILE A 105 1.50 10.75 -9.32
N LEU A 106 1.83 10.17 -10.46
CA LEU A 106 2.80 10.75 -11.39
C LEU A 106 2.14 11.71 -12.38
#